data_fe6759c19c7b7e978c8eb046c5e3022c
#
_entry.id   fe6759c19c7b7e978c8eb046c5e3022c
#
_cell.length_a   1.000
_cell.length_b   1.000
_cell.length_c   1.000
_cell.angle_alpha   90.00
_cell.angle_beta   90.00
_cell.angle_gamma   90.00
#
_symmetry.space_group_name_H-M   'P 1'
#
loop_
_entity.id
_entity.type
_entity.pdbx_description
1 polymer ?
#
loop_
_entity_poly.entity_id
_entity_poly.type
_entity_poly.pdbx_seq_one_letter_code
_entity_poly.pdbx_strand_id
1 'polypeptide(L)'
;MLTLGGKSLQLPILQGGMGVGVSLGGLAGAVAGCGGMGCISTADAGYREPDFARDPAAANHRALTAEIQKAKAIAGGMGLVAINAMVATRDYAEAIRTAVAAGVDAVVSGAGLPLELPGIVGTKEVAIAPIVSSARAAKLILRRWAKGFDRTADFVVIEGCKAGGHLGFAEEDLLADRCQTLDEILPGVLAEVKPYEEQYGHAIPVFVAGGVYTGADMAHFTKLGAAGVQLATRFIPTYECDASQTYKDVLLAAKPEDVRIIHSPVGMPGRALNTPLVQALAEGKRFPPKRCARCLKTCDPAAVPYCITHALIEAVKGNVEEGLFFCGENVGRLDRMRTVRELMDELVTEWRQNL
;
A
#
# COMPACT_ATOMS: atom_id res chain seq x y z
N MET A 1 -12.23 14.53 12.91
CA MET A 1 -12.01 13.16 13.42
C MET A 1 -12.89 12.22 12.62
N LEU A 2 -12.33 11.17 12.05
CA LEU A 2 -13.06 10.15 11.28
C LEU A 2 -13.22 8.89 12.11
N THR A 3 -14.27 8.11 11.81
CA THR A 3 -14.48 6.78 12.43
C THR A 3 -14.33 5.71 11.36
N LEU A 4 -13.46 4.73 11.60
CA LEU A 4 -13.18 3.60 10.70
C LEU A 4 -13.40 2.30 11.50
N GLY A 5 -14.47 1.55 11.20
CA GLY A 5 -14.81 0.33 11.94
C GLY A 5 -14.91 0.53 13.46
N GLY A 6 -15.52 1.64 13.90
CA GLY A 6 -15.64 1.99 15.32
C GLY A 6 -14.39 2.60 15.96
N LYS A 7 -13.29 2.74 15.24
CA LYS A 7 -12.01 3.31 15.73
C LYS A 7 -11.84 4.74 15.22
N SER A 8 -11.31 5.62 16.09
CA SER A 8 -11.08 7.03 15.76
C SER A 8 -9.76 7.25 15.03
N LEU A 9 -9.80 7.94 13.88
CA LEU A 9 -8.65 8.43 13.17
C LEU A 9 -8.60 9.96 13.31
N GLN A 10 -7.51 10.50 13.87
CA GLN A 10 -7.39 11.91 14.18
C GLN A 10 -7.10 12.76 12.94
N LEU A 11 -6.18 12.29 12.10
CA LEU A 11 -5.80 12.95 10.85
C LEU A 11 -6.21 12.09 9.65
N PRO A 12 -6.80 12.69 8.58
CA PRO A 12 -7.30 11.95 7.42
C PRO A 12 -6.16 11.55 6.46
N ILE A 13 -5.08 11.01 7.01
CA ILE A 13 -3.87 10.63 6.28
C ILE A 13 -3.55 9.17 6.59
N LEU A 14 -3.52 8.35 5.54
CA LEU A 14 -3.05 6.98 5.56
C LEU A 14 -1.66 6.92 4.93
N GLN A 15 -0.73 6.19 5.53
CA GLN A 15 0.49 5.78 4.88
C GLN A 15 0.26 4.43 4.21
N GLY A 16 0.41 4.37 2.89
CA GLY A 16 0.21 3.14 2.13
C GLY A 16 1.29 2.09 2.40
N GLY A 17 0.90 0.83 2.51
CA GLY A 17 1.83 -0.27 2.73
C GLY A 17 2.79 -0.45 1.56
N MET A 18 4.08 -0.53 1.85
CA MET A 18 5.16 -0.65 0.87
C MET A 18 6.04 -1.87 1.19
N GLY A 19 5.94 -2.90 0.37
CA GLY A 19 6.79 -4.10 0.46
C GLY A 19 7.96 -4.03 -0.53
N VAL A 20 9.01 -4.77 -0.28
CA VAL A 20 9.36 -5.57 0.89
C VAL A 20 10.14 -4.70 1.86
N GLY A 21 9.77 -4.69 3.15
CA GLY A 21 10.61 -4.07 4.19
C GLY A 21 10.70 -2.54 4.18
N VAL A 22 9.98 -1.83 3.28
CA VAL A 22 9.98 -0.36 3.21
C VAL A 22 9.07 0.24 4.28
N SER A 23 7.88 -0.32 4.47
CA SER A 23 6.99 0.03 5.58
C SER A 23 6.80 -1.16 6.52
N LEU A 24 7.50 -1.13 7.63
CA LEU A 24 7.37 -2.03 8.76
C LEU A 24 6.91 -1.25 10.01
N GLY A 25 7.23 -1.73 11.18
CA GLY A 25 6.77 -1.16 12.44
C GLY A 25 7.34 0.23 12.76
N GLY A 26 8.52 0.57 12.23
CA GLY A 26 9.13 1.89 12.41
C GLY A 26 8.28 2.99 11.78
N LEU A 27 8.12 2.91 10.47
CA LEU A 27 7.33 3.88 9.72
C LEU A 27 5.86 3.89 10.13
N ALA A 28 5.23 2.72 10.17
CA ALA A 28 3.81 2.63 10.49
C ALA A 28 3.50 3.16 11.89
N GLY A 29 4.37 2.85 12.88
CA GLY A 29 4.24 3.35 14.25
C GLY A 29 4.40 4.87 14.33
N ALA A 30 5.36 5.45 13.60
CA ALA A 30 5.58 6.89 13.57
C ALA A 30 4.39 7.65 12.99
N VAL A 31 3.82 7.17 11.87
CA VAL A 31 2.61 7.77 11.27
C VAL A 31 1.42 7.68 12.21
N ALA A 32 1.20 6.53 12.83
CA ALA A 32 0.14 6.35 13.82
C ALA A 32 0.38 7.23 15.05
N GLY A 33 1.62 7.38 15.53
CA GLY A 33 1.99 8.29 16.61
C GLY A 33 1.76 9.78 16.31
N CYS A 34 1.60 10.14 15.02
CA CYS A 34 1.16 11.45 14.58
C CYS A 34 -0.37 11.59 14.44
N GLY A 35 -1.15 10.54 14.73
CA GLY A 35 -2.62 10.55 14.64
C GLY A 35 -3.17 10.12 13.27
N GLY A 36 -2.32 9.70 12.33
CA GLY A 36 -2.71 9.08 11.07
C GLY A 36 -2.92 7.57 11.18
N MET A 37 -3.03 6.87 10.04
CA MET A 37 -3.00 5.43 9.96
C MET A 37 -1.69 4.97 9.31
N GLY A 38 -0.81 4.36 10.07
CA GLY A 38 0.39 3.71 9.56
C GLY A 38 0.10 2.30 9.09
N CYS A 39 0.68 1.88 7.96
CA CYS A 39 0.36 0.61 7.35
C CYS A 39 1.62 -0.24 7.09
N ILE A 40 1.66 -1.42 7.70
CA ILE A 40 2.73 -2.41 7.52
C ILE A 40 2.41 -3.27 6.30
N SER A 41 3.39 -3.43 5.40
CA SER A 41 3.25 -4.40 4.31
C SER A 41 3.48 -5.83 4.79
N THR A 42 2.57 -6.73 4.45
CA THR A 42 2.72 -8.17 4.77
C THR A 42 3.68 -8.89 3.82
N ALA A 43 4.06 -8.27 2.69
CA ALA A 43 4.91 -8.90 1.69
C ALA A 43 6.31 -9.13 2.24
N ASP A 44 6.64 -10.41 2.44
CA ASP A 44 7.94 -10.90 2.92
C ASP A 44 8.49 -10.09 4.13
N ALA A 45 7.61 -9.78 5.11
CA ALA A 45 7.96 -8.99 6.30
C ALA A 45 9.14 -9.61 7.07
N GLY A 46 9.30 -10.93 7.01
CA GLY A 46 10.35 -11.70 7.66
C GLY A 46 11.66 -11.84 6.88
N TYR A 47 11.87 -11.07 5.81
CA TYR A 47 13.06 -11.21 4.94
C TYR A 47 14.40 -11.06 5.66
N ARG A 48 14.44 -10.45 6.84
CA ARG A 48 15.62 -10.29 7.70
C ARG A 48 15.83 -11.49 8.66
N GLU A 49 14.81 -12.35 8.81
CA GLU A 49 14.88 -13.49 9.73
C GLU A 49 15.92 -14.51 9.25
N PRO A 50 16.74 -15.09 10.14
CA PRO A 50 17.83 -16.01 9.78
C PRO A 50 17.35 -17.27 9.03
N ASP A 51 16.11 -17.68 9.29
CA ASP A 51 15.48 -18.86 8.69
C ASP A 51 14.55 -18.54 7.51
N PHE A 52 14.43 -17.28 7.09
CA PHE A 52 13.58 -16.87 5.96
C PHE A 52 13.85 -17.69 4.70
N ALA A 53 15.11 -17.97 4.41
CA ALA A 53 15.46 -18.76 3.24
C ALA A 53 14.98 -20.22 3.35
N ARG A 54 14.78 -20.78 4.56
CA ARG A 54 14.34 -22.15 4.80
C ARG A 54 12.81 -22.25 4.89
N ASP A 55 12.20 -21.35 5.66
CA ASP A 55 10.76 -21.29 5.91
C ASP A 55 10.27 -19.83 5.87
N PRO A 56 10.02 -19.29 4.64
CA PRO A 56 9.56 -17.93 4.48
C PRO A 56 8.25 -17.64 5.21
N ALA A 57 7.31 -18.59 5.24
CA ALA A 57 6.00 -18.40 5.85
C ALA A 57 6.12 -18.21 7.37
N ALA A 58 6.82 -19.11 8.07
CA ALA A 58 7.03 -18.98 9.51
C ALA A 58 7.81 -17.71 9.88
N ALA A 59 8.85 -17.38 9.11
CA ALA A 59 9.61 -16.15 9.27
C ALA A 59 8.73 -14.90 9.13
N ASN A 60 7.89 -14.86 8.10
CA ASN A 60 6.97 -13.75 7.84
C ASN A 60 5.96 -13.56 8.98
N HIS A 61 5.36 -14.63 9.51
CA HIS A 61 4.37 -14.55 10.59
C HIS A 61 4.99 -14.03 11.89
N ARG A 62 6.18 -14.50 12.25
CA ARG A 62 6.89 -14.01 13.45
C ARG A 62 7.24 -12.54 13.33
N ALA A 63 7.83 -12.16 12.19
CA ALA A 63 8.23 -10.79 11.95
C ALA A 63 7.01 -9.86 11.88
N LEU A 64 5.92 -10.25 11.20
CA LEU A 64 4.70 -9.46 11.11
C LEU A 64 4.11 -9.19 12.50
N THR A 65 4.06 -10.21 13.37
CA THR A 65 3.61 -10.05 14.76
C THR A 65 4.48 -9.05 15.51
N ALA A 66 5.80 -9.18 15.42
CA ALA A 66 6.75 -8.29 16.09
C ALA A 66 6.65 -6.84 15.57
N GLU A 67 6.52 -6.66 14.25
CA GLU A 67 6.42 -5.33 13.63
C GLU A 67 5.08 -4.63 13.97
N ILE A 68 3.97 -5.37 14.09
CA ILE A 68 2.69 -4.82 14.58
C ILE A 68 2.83 -4.35 16.03
N GLN A 69 3.41 -5.18 16.90
CA GLN A 69 3.62 -4.81 18.30
C GLN A 69 4.53 -3.59 18.45
N LYS A 70 5.63 -3.53 17.66
CA LYS A 70 6.53 -2.39 17.59
C LYS A 70 5.79 -1.12 17.14
N ALA A 71 4.99 -1.21 16.06
CA ALA A 71 4.22 -0.06 15.58
C ALA A 71 3.23 0.45 16.62
N LYS A 72 2.50 -0.44 17.30
CA LYS A 72 1.56 -0.07 18.36
C LYS A 72 2.26 0.56 19.57
N ALA A 73 3.42 0.07 19.95
CA ALA A 73 4.22 0.66 21.02
C ALA A 73 4.68 2.09 20.66
N ILE A 74 5.17 2.31 19.43
CA ILE A 74 5.56 3.64 18.93
C ILE A 74 4.36 4.57 18.83
N ALA A 75 3.22 4.08 18.35
CA ALA A 75 1.99 4.85 18.18
C ALA A 75 1.41 5.40 19.50
N GLY A 76 1.64 4.69 20.61
CA GLY A 76 1.15 5.12 21.93
C GLY A 76 -0.37 5.33 22.02
N GLY A 77 -1.15 4.68 21.14
CA GLY A 77 -2.62 4.82 21.10
C GLY A 77 -3.14 6.08 20.40
N MET A 78 -2.27 6.88 19.74
CA MET A 78 -2.67 8.16 19.12
C MET A 78 -3.41 7.99 17.79
N GLY A 79 -3.03 7.00 16.97
CA GLY A 79 -3.60 6.72 15.66
C GLY A 79 -3.78 5.23 15.45
N LEU A 80 -3.95 4.80 14.20
CA LEU A 80 -4.26 3.42 13.85
C LEU A 80 -3.08 2.72 13.19
N VAL A 81 -2.88 1.44 13.52
CA VAL A 81 -1.91 0.56 12.87
C VAL A 81 -2.66 -0.43 12.00
N ALA A 82 -2.42 -0.37 10.69
CA ALA A 82 -2.99 -1.25 9.69
C ALA A 82 -1.95 -2.19 9.08
N ILE A 83 -2.41 -3.22 8.39
CA ILE A 83 -1.61 -3.98 7.43
C ILE A 83 -2.13 -3.76 6.01
N ASN A 84 -1.21 -3.85 5.03
CA ASN A 84 -1.55 -3.99 3.62
C ASN A 84 -1.29 -5.44 3.20
N ALA A 85 -2.32 -6.13 2.74
CA ALA A 85 -2.27 -7.51 2.30
C ALA A 85 -2.63 -7.64 0.81
N MET A 86 -1.73 -8.25 0.04
CA MET A 86 -1.93 -8.46 -1.40
C MET A 86 -2.64 -9.77 -1.67
N VAL A 87 -3.79 -9.74 -2.35
CA VAL A 87 -4.57 -10.94 -2.73
C VAL A 87 -3.74 -11.94 -3.54
N ALA A 88 -2.80 -11.46 -4.33
CA ALA A 88 -1.93 -12.27 -5.17
C ALA A 88 -0.92 -13.13 -4.39
N THR A 89 -0.64 -12.81 -3.11
CA THR A 89 0.32 -13.59 -2.31
C THR A 89 -0.27 -14.93 -1.88
N ARG A 90 0.57 -15.96 -1.84
CA ARG A 90 0.17 -17.31 -1.42
C ARG A 90 -0.29 -17.36 0.04
N ASP A 91 0.40 -16.61 0.89
CA ASP A 91 0.19 -16.55 2.34
C ASP A 91 -0.86 -15.52 2.77
N TYR A 92 -1.67 -15.02 1.83
CA TYR A 92 -2.64 -13.94 2.04
C TYR A 92 -3.52 -14.12 3.28
N ALA A 93 -4.17 -15.27 3.39
CA ALA A 93 -5.13 -15.51 4.47
C ALA A 93 -4.44 -15.68 5.83
N GLU A 94 -3.32 -16.39 5.88
CA GLU A 94 -2.60 -16.64 7.12
C GLU A 94 -1.90 -15.37 7.63
N ALA A 95 -1.33 -14.55 6.74
CA ALA A 95 -0.78 -13.24 7.12
C ALA A 95 -1.85 -12.34 7.74
N ILE A 96 -3.08 -12.32 7.19
CA ILE A 96 -4.20 -11.55 7.77
C ILE A 96 -4.58 -12.11 9.14
N ARG A 97 -4.73 -13.43 9.30
CA ARG A 97 -5.05 -14.04 10.61
C ARG A 97 -3.97 -13.76 11.66
N THR A 98 -2.71 -13.83 11.25
CA THR A 98 -1.57 -13.48 12.10
C THR A 98 -1.66 -12.02 12.56
N ALA A 99 -1.96 -11.10 11.66
CA ALA A 99 -2.09 -9.68 11.99
C ALA A 99 -3.29 -9.41 12.91
N VAL A 100 -4.44 -10.05 12.66
CA VAL A 100 -5.63 -9.96 13.54
C VAL A 100 -5.29 -10.46 14.94
N ALA A 101 -4.61 -11.61 15.06
CA ALA A 101 -4.17 -12.15 16.34
C ALA A 101 -3.15 -11.25 17.05
N ALA A 102 -2.32 -10.51 16.30
CA ALA A 102 -1.38 -9.53 16.82
C ALA A 102 -2.03 -8.19 17.23
N GLY A 103 -3.34 -8.03 17.02
CA GLY A 103 -4.10 -6.86 17.44
C GLY A 103 -4.01 -5.67 16.50
N VAL A 104 -3.89 -5.89 15.19
CA VAL A 104 -3.95 -4.83 14.18
C VAL A 104 -5.30 -4.10 14.21
N ASP A 105 -5.31 -2.81 13.87
CA ASP A 105 -6.54 -2.01 13.88
C ASP A 105 -7.35 -2.13 12.59
N ALA A 106 -6.67 -2.32 11.45
CA ALA A 106 -7.30 -2.41 10.14
C ALA A 106 -6.52 -3.30 9.17
N VAL A 107 -7.23 -3.87 8.20
CA VAL A 107 -6.67 -4.59 7.05
C VAL A 107 -7.07 -3.86 5.77
N VAL A 108 -6.07 -3.35 5.04
CA VAL A 108 -6.21 -2.77 3.70
C VAL A 108 -5.78 -3.83 2.69
N SER A 109 -6.59 -4.12 1.68
CA SER A 109 -6.30 -5.21 0.76
C SER A 109 -6.52 -4.85 -0.70
N GLY A 110 -5.53 -5.18 -1.52
CA GLY A 110 -5.48 -4.92 -2.96
C GLY A 110 -4.64 -5.94 -3.72
N ALA A 111 -4.10 -5.54 -4.87
CA ALA A 111 -3.39 -6.42 -5.81
C ALA A 111 -4.22 -7.68 -6.15
N GLY A 112 -5.44 -7.43 -6.56
CA GLY A 112 -6.53 -8.37 -6.82
C GLY A 112 -7.79 -7.99 -6.03
N LEU A 113 -8.91 -8.67 -6.30
CA LEU A 113 -10.18 -8.41 -5.64
C LEU A 113 -10.25 -9.18 -4.31
N PRO A 114 -10.34 -8.52 -3.14
CA PRO A 114 -10.33 -9.17 -1.82
C PRO A 114 -11.73 -9.72 -1.45
N LEU A 115 -12.30 -10.57 -2.31
CA LEU A 115 -13.69 -11.02 -2.20
C LEU A 115 -14.01 -11.77 -0.90
N GLU A 116 -13.01 -12.44 -0.31
CA GLU A 116 -13.15 -13.27 0.90
C GLU A 116 -12.61 -12.60 2.17
N LEU A 117 -12.18 -11.34 2.08
CA LEU A 117 -11.55 -10.64 3.21
C LEU A 117 -12.38 -10.64 4.50
N PRO A 118 -13.71 -10.38 4.48
CA PRO A 118 -14.52 -10.40 5.70
C PRO A 118 -14.50 -11.76 6.42
N GLY A 119 -14.54 -12.86 5.66
CA GLY A 119 -14.48 -14.22 6.20
C GLY A 119 -13.09 -14.59 6.74
N ILE A 120 -12.03 -14.06 6.14
CA ILE A 120 -10.65 -14.30 6.61
C ILE A 120 -10.39 -13.55 7.92
N VAL A 121 -10.82 -12.28 8.02
CA VAL A 121 -10.67 -11.47 9.24
C VAL A 121 -11.52 -12.02 10.38
N GLY A 122 -12.74 -12.48 10.10
CA GLY A 122 -13.58 -13.23 11.05
C GLY A 122 -14.13 -12.43 12.25
N THR A 123 -13.74 -11.19 12.44
CA THR A 123 -14.20 -10.30 13.52
C THR A 123 -14.57 -8.92 12.99
N LYS A 124 -15.52 -8.24 13.67
CA LYS A 124 -15.90 -6.84 13.38
C LYS A 124 -15.02 -5.81 14.13
N GLU A 125 -14.16 -6.26 15.03
CA GLU A 125 -13.26 -5.38 15.78
C GLU A 125 -12.09 -4.85 14.97
N VAL A 126 -11.75 -5.52 13.87
CA VAL A 126 -10.71 -5.08 12.92
C VAL A 126 -11.40 -4.48 11.70
N ALA A 127 -11.09 -3.24 11.40
CA ALA A 127 -11.61 -2.55 10.23
C ALA A 127 -11.08 -3.18 8.93
N ILE A 128 -11.91 -3.22 7.88
CA ILE A 128 -11.53 -3.78 6.58
C ILE A 128 -11.76 -2.77 5.45
N ALA A 129 -10.79 -2.68 4.56
CA ALA A 129 -10.87 -1.80 3.39
C ALA A 129 -10.34 -2.47 2.13
N PRO A 130 -11.07 -2.40 1.02
CA PRO A 130 -10.56 -2.76 -0.28
C PRO A 130 -9.81 -1.58 -0.90
N ILE A 131 -8.75 -1.88 -1.68
CA ILE A 131 -8.18 -0.94 -2.64
C ILE A 131 -8.87 -1.18 -3.98
N VAL A 132 -9.36 -0.11 -4.60
CA VAL A 132 -10.09 -0.16 -5.88
C VAL A 132 -9.55 0.91 -6.84
N SER A 133 -9.56 0.60 -8.14
CA SER A 133 -9.18 1.56 -9.19
C SER A 133 -10.37 1.97 -10.07
N SER A 134 -11.59 1.61 -9.67
CA SER A 134 -12.82 1.98 -10.39
C SER A 134 -14.07 1.78 -9.53
N ALA A 135 -15.16 2.49 -9.86
CA ALA A 135 -16.48 2.28 -9.28
C ALA A 135 -16.99 0.84 -9.48
N ARG A 136 -16.69 0.23 -10.66
CA ARG A 136 -17.05 -1.16 -10.94
C ARG A 136 -16.41 -2.15 -9.96
N ALA A 137 -15.14 -1.94 -9.61
CA ALA A 137 -14.46 -2.80 -8.64
C ALA A 137 -15.06 -2.62 -7.24
N ALA A 138 -15.34 -1.39 -6.82
CA ALA A 138 -16.02 -1.10 -5.56
C ALA A 138 -17.37 -1.81 -5.48
N LYS A 139 -18.22 -1.65 -6.48
CA LYS A 139 -19.53 -2.32 -6.60
C LYS A 139 -19.44 -3.83 -6.43
N LEU A 140 -18.50 -4.44 -7.14
CA LEU A 140 -18.35 -5.91 -7.12
C LEU A 140 -17.96 -6.40 -5.72
N ILE A 141 -16.98 -5.75 -5.08
CA ILE A 141 -16.48 -6.14 -3.76
C ILE A 141 -17.57 -5.92 -2.70
N LEU A 142 -18.16 -4.72 -2.63
CA LEU A 142 -19.18 -4.39 -1.64
C LEU A 142 -20.40 -5.33 -1.75
N ARG A 143 -20.85 -5.59 -2.97
CA ARG A 143 -21.94 -6.56 -3.23
C ARG A 143 -21.57 -7.97 -2.75
N ARG A 144 -20.35 -8.43 -3.01
CA ARG A 144 -19.89 -9.76 -2.58
C ARG A 144 -19.83 -9.84 -1.06
N TRP A 145 -19.30 -8.80 -0.40
CA TRP A 145 -19.18 -8.77 1.05
C TRP A 145 -20.56 -8.74 1.73
N ALA A 146 -21.46 -7.87 1.27
CA ALA A 146 -22.82 -7.80 1.79
C ALA A 146 -23.58 -9.14 1.66
N LYS A 147 -23.56 -9.76 0.46
CA LYS A 147 -24.27 -11.00 0.21
C LYS A 147 -23.65 -12.24 0.85
N GLY A 148 -22.33 -12.30 0.91
CA GLY A 148 -21.62 -13.49 1.37
C GLY A 148 -21.31 -13.51 2.86
N PHE A 149 -21.22 -12.34 3.50
CA PHE A 149 -20.71 -12.21 4.87
C PHE A 149 -21.56 -11.31 5.76
N ASP A 150 -22.64 -10.73 5.24
CA ASP A 150 -23.42 -9.71 5.93
C ASP A 150 -22.52 -8.61 6.55
N ARG A 151 -21.59 -8.11 5.73
CA ARG A 151 -20.60 -7.09 6.10
C ARG A 151 -20.31 -6.17 4.92
N THR A 152 -20.02 -4.89 5.21
CA THR A 152 -19.53 -3.93 4.23
C THR A 152 -18.11 -3.47 4.57
N ALA A 153 -17.51 -2.60 3.74
CA ALA A 153 -16.25 -1.96 4.03
C ALA A 153 -16.40 -0.94 5.18
N ASP A 154 -15.39 -0.84 6.02
CA ASP A 154 -15.30 0.20 7.04
C ASP A 154 -14.74 1.50 6.46
N PHE A 155 -14.00 1.41 5.37
CA PHE A 155 -13.56 2.49 4.49
C PHE A 155 -13.11 1.91 3.15
N VAL A 156 -12.89 2.77 2.15
CA VAL A 156 -12.41 2.38 0.82
C VAL A 156 -11.19 3.22 0.46
N VAL A 157 -10.20 2.62 -0.20
CA VAL A 157 -9.07 3.36 -0.79
C VAL A 157 -9.19 3.28 -2.32
N ILE A 158 -9.27 4.44 -2.98
CA ILE A 158 -9.15 4.53 -4.44
C ILE A 158 -7.68 4.69 -4.78
N GLU A 159 -7.15 3.81 -5.60
CA GLU A 159 -5.80 3.92 -6.14
C GLU A 159 -5.86 4.37 -7.59
N GLY A 160 -5.39 5.59 -7.86
CA GLY A 160 -5.29 6.17 -9.20
C GLY A 160 -4.08 5.68 -9.98
N CYS A 161 -4.08 5.95 -11.29
CA CYS A 161 -3.05 5.50 -12.22
C CYS A 161 -1.64 6.07 -11.94
N LYS A 162 -1.51 7.13 -11.14
CA LYS A 162 -0.24 7.75 -10.74
C LYS A 162 0.42 7.14 -9.51
N ALA A 163 -0.16 6.07 -8.96
CA ALA A 163 0.40 5.34 -7.83
C ALA A 163 1.72 4.64 -8.19
N GLY A 164 2.48 4.28 -7.18
CA GLY A 164 3.68 3.43 -7.29
C GLY A 164 3.36 1.97 -7.01
N GLY A 165 4.26 1.07 -7.38
CA GLY A 165 4.04 -0.36 -7.23
C GLY A 165 3.06 -0.92 -8.25
N HIS A 166 2.30 -1.96 -7.87
CA HIS A 166 1.36 -2.64 -8.76
C HIS A 166 0.11 -1.80 -9.01
N LEU A 167 -0.31 -1.69 -10.26
CA LEU A 167 -1.39 -0.81 -10.70
C LEU A 167 -2.60 -1.61 -11.20
N GLY A 168 -3.79 -1.20 -10.78
CA GLY A 168 -5.06 -1.83 -11.16
C GLY A 168 -5.62 -1.33 -12.50
N PHE A 169 -4.75 -1.00 -13.47
CA PHE A 169 -5.08 -0.49 -14.80
C PHE A 169 -4.46 -1.36 -15.88
N ALA A 170 -4.96 -1.30 -17.11
CA ALA A 170 -4.32 -1.96 -18.25
C ALA A 170 -2.98 -1.27 -18.57
N GLU A 171 -1.95 -2.07 -18.87
CA GLU A 171 -0.61 -1.56 -19.18
C GLU A 171 -0.62 -0.61 -20.40
N GLU A 172 -1.39 -0.96 -21.43
CA GLU A 172 -1.57 -0.14 -22.64
C GLU A 172 -2.21 1.23 -22.34
N ASP A 173 -3.13 1.32 -21.37
CA ASP A 173 -3.74 2.59 -20.99
C ASP A 173 -2.81 3.43 -20.14
N LEU A 174 -2.00 2.81 -19.28
CA LEU A 174 -0.95 3.50 -18.52
C LEU A 174 0.12 4.10 -19.44
N LEU A 175 0.57 3.34 -20.45
CA LEU A 175 1.58 3.78 -21.42
C LEU A 175 1.06 4.87 -22.37
N ALA A 176 -0.23 4.87 -22.67
CA ALA A 176 -0.89 5.83 -23.56
C ALA A 176 -1.53 7.02 -22.82
N ASP A 177 -1.38 7.10 -21.48
CA ASP A 177 -1.99 8.14 -20.62
C ASP A 177 -3.52 8.27 -20.83
N ARG A 178 -4.21 7.11 -20.92
CA ARG A 178 -5.67 7.04 -21.14
C ARG A 178 -6.45 6.58 -19.91
N CYS A 179 -5.78 6.44 -18.77
CA CYS A 179 -6.43 6.03 -17.54
C CYS A 179 -7.34 7.12 -16.99
N GLN A 180 -8.46 6.71 -16.38
CA GLN A 180 -9.27 7.64 -15.60
C GLN A 180 -8.46 8.27 -14.47
N THR A 181 -8.67 9.56 -14.26
CA THR A 181 -8.08 10.32 -13.15
C THR A 181 -8.81 10.04 -11.84
N LEU A 182 -8.22 10.41 -10.71
CA LEU A 182 -8.89 10.33 -9.41
C LEU A 182 -10.16 11.18 -9.35
N ASP A 183 -10.18 12.35 -10.02
CA ASP A 183 -11.33 13.24 -10.12
C ASP A 183 -12.52 12.56 -10.84
N GLU A 184 -12.23 11.69 -11.81
CA GLU A 184 -13.25 10.95 -12.54
C GLU A 184 -13.71 9.70 -11.79
N ILE A 185 -12.81 9.02 -11.05
CA ILE A 185 -13.13 7.78 -10.33
C ILE A 185 -13.90 8.05 -9.03
N LEU A 186 -13.51 9.10 -8.28
CA LEU A 186 -14.01 9.38 -6.94
C LEU A 186 -15.55 9.51 -6.88
N PRO A 187 -16.21 10.31 -7.73
CA PRO A 187 -17.67 10.45 -7.68
C PRO A 187 -18.40 9.12 -7.88
N GLY A 188 -17.90 8.27 -8.78
CA GLY A 188 -18.46 6.95 -9.02
C GLY A 188 -18.33 6.02 -7.82
N VAL A 189 -17.20 6.02 -7.12
CA VAL A 189 -17.00 5.20 -5.91
C VAL A 189 -17.87 5.71 -4.76
N LEU A 190 -17.98 7.04 -4.57
CA LEU A 190 -18.89 7.64 -3.58
C LEU A 190 -20.34 7.22 -3.81
N ALA A 191 -20.79 7.17 -5.06
CA ALA A 191 -22.13 6.68 -5.42
C ALA A 191 -22.33 5.19 -5.09
N GLU A 192 -21.30 4.35 -5.28
CA GLU A 192 -21.39 2.91 -5.00
C GLU A 192 -21.33 2.57 -3.50
N VAL A 193 -20.71 3.38 -2.65
CA VAL A 193 -20.69 3.13 -1.19
C VAL A 193 -21.99 3.55 -0.50
N LYS A 194 -22.66 4.58 -0.99
CA LYS A 194 -23.83 5.19 -0.36
C LYS A 194 -24.97 4.20 -0.01
N PRO A 195 -25.40 3.27 -0.88
CA PRO A 195 -26.43 2.28 -0.53
C PRO A 195 -26.04 1.38 0.65
N TYR A 196 -24.73 1.11 0.82
CA TYR A 196 -24.23 0.29 1.92
C TYR A 196 -24.11 1.08 3.23
N GLU A 197 -23.82 2.39 3.17
CA GLU A 197 -23.91 3.28 4.33
C GLU A 197 -25.33 3.29 4.90
N GLU A 198 -26.34 3.40 4.03
CA GLU A 198 -27.75 3.34 4.39
C GLU A 198 -28.14 1.96 4.93
N GLN A 199 -27.69 0.87 4.29
CA GLN A 199 -28.02 -0.50 4.69
C GLN A 199 -27.41 -0.86 6.04
N TYR A 200 -26.17 -0.45 6.31
CA TYR A 200 -25.44 -0.85 7.51
C TYR A 200 -25.43 0.22 8.61
N GLY A 201 -25.99 1.41 8.35
CA GLY A 201 -26.17 2.47 9.33
C GLY A 201 -24.89 3.18 9.79
N HIS A 202 -23.82 3.14 8.98
CA HIS A 202 -22.58 3.85 9.27
C HIS A 202 -21.93 4.39 7.99
N ALA A 203 -21.15 5.47 8.11
CA ALA A 203 -20.37 6.02 7.02
C ALA A 203 -19.27 5.05 6.54
N ILE A 204 -19.00 5.06 5.24
CA ILE A 204 -17.88 4.35 4.61
C ILE A 204 -16.94 5.39 4.00
N PRO A 205 -16.00 5.96 4.78
CA PRO A 205 -15.09 6.98 4.30
C PRO A 205 -14.26 6.51 3.10
N VAL A 206 -14.17 7.34 2.07
CA VAL A 206 -13.40 7.05 0.86
C VAL A 206 -12.12 7.87 0.87
N PHE A 207 -10.97 7.20 0.79
CA PHE A 207 -9.66 7.80 0.68
C PHE A 207 -9.15 7.70 -0.75
N VAL A 208 -8.37 8.69 -1.21
CA VAL A 208 -7.74 8.69 -2.53
C VAL A 208 -6.23 8.52 -2.41
N ALA A 209 -5.64 7.75 -3.31
CA ALA A 209 -4.22 7.45 -3.39
C ALA A 209 -3.72 7.52 -4.84
N GLY A 210 -2.41 7.75 -5.04
CA GLY A 210 -1.81 7.75 -6.36
C GLY A 210 -1.93 9.10 -7.08
N GLY A 211 -0.92 9.94 -6.86
CA GLY A 211 -0.85 11.30 -7.44
C GLY A 211 -0.95 12.41 -6.40
N VAL A 212 -1.50 12.17 -5.22
CA VAL A 212 -1.54 13.13 -4.11
C VAL A 212 -0.12 13.34 -3.57
N TYR A 213 0.28 14.60 -3.44
CA TYR A 213 1.62 14.96 -2.98
C TYR A 213 1.64 16.05 -1.90
N THR A 214 0.78 17.05 -1.98
CA THR A 214 0.71 18.23 -1.10
C THR A 214 -0.57 18.25 -0.27
N GLY A 215 -0.61 19.09 0.76
CA GLY A 215 -1.85 19.38 1.47
C GLY A 215 -2.89 20.11 0.62
N ALA A 216 -2.46 20.85 -0.41
CA ALA A 216 -3.36 21.43 -1.40
C ALA A 216 -4.08 20.36 -2.24
N ASP A 217 -3.37 19.30 -2.66
CA ASP A 217 -3.99 18.14 -3.30
C ASP A 217 -5.01 17.46 -2.35
N MET A 218 -4.67 17.32 -1.06
CA MET A 218 -5.61 16.81 -0.06
C MET A 218 -6.87 17.67 0.03
N ALA A 219 -6.75 19.00 0.04
CA ALA A 219 -7.88 19.91 0.09
C ALA A 219 -8.74 19.81 -1.17
N HIS A 220 -8.13 19.66 -2.34
CA HIS A 220 -8.84 19.45 -3.59
C HIS A 220 -9.77 18.23 -3.50
N PHE A 221 -9.23 17.06 -3.12
CA PHE A 221 -10.04 15.84 -3.01
C PHE A 221 -11.04 15.88 -1.84
N THR A 222 -10.72 16.58 -0.75
CA THR A 222 -11.69 16.83 0.33
C THR A 222 -12.91 17.58 -0.17
N LYS A 223 -12.72 18.63 -1.00
CA LYS A 223 -13.81 19.39 -1.62
C LYS A 223 -14.65 18.55 -2.60
N LEU A 224 -14.06 17.53 -3.20
CA LEU A 224 -14.76 16.55 -4.06
C LEU A 224 -15.46 15.44 -3.28
N GLY A 225 -15.33 15.39 -1.94
CA GLY A 225 -16.02 14.44 -1.07
C GLY A 225 -15.15 13.28 -0.57
N ALA A 226 -13.86 13.25 -0.85
CA ALA A 226 -12.97 12.30 -0.22
C ALA A 226 -12.84 12.58 1.29
N ALA A 227 -12.82 11.52 2.10
CA ALA A 227 -12.63 11.63 3.54
C ALA A 227 -11.17 11.93 3.92
N GLY A 228 -10.23 11.62 3.06
CA GLY A 228 -8.80 11.81 3.26
C GLY A 228 -7.98 11.23 2.13
N VAL A 229 -6.69 11.05 2.38
CA VAL A 229 -5.73 10.59 1.38
C VAL A 229 -4.86 9.44 1.88
N GLN A 230 -4.35 8.62 0.94
CA GLN A 230 -3.27 7.69 1.21
C GLN A 230 -2.03 8.09 0.40
N LEU A 231 -0.90 8.23 1.07
CA LEU A 231 0.40 8.55 0.47
C LEU A 231 1.39 7.42 0.76
N ALA A 232 2.32 7.20 -0.17
CA ALA A 232 3.39 6.21 0.00
C ALA A 232 4.77 6.85 -0.24
N THR A 233 5.05 7.27 -1.47
CA THR A 233 6.37 7.78 -1.91
C THR A 233 6.91 8.91 -1.02
N ARG A 234 6.04 9.84 -0.54
CA ARG A 234 6.42 10.91 0.37
C ARG A 234 6.97 10.43 1.73
N PHE A 235 6.55 9.25 2.18
CA PHE A 235 7.01 8.67 3.45
C PHE A 235 8.33 7.90 3.34
N ILE A 236 8.80 7.59 2.12
CA ILE A 236 10.05 6.83 1.94
C ILE A 236 11.27 7.63 2.42
N PRO A 237 11.49 8.91 2.03
CA PRO A 237 12.63 9.69 2.52
C PRO A 237 12.37 10.25 3.92
N THR A 238 11.89 9.40 4.83
CA THR A 238 11.77 9.74 6.25
C THR A 238 12.78 8.94 7.08
N TYR A 239 13.19 9.51 8.20
CA TYR A 239 14.13 8.84 9.10
C TYR A 239 13.54 7.55 9.66
N GLU A 240 12.22 7.50 9.87
CA GLU A 240 11.49 6.38 10.44
C GLU A 240 11.14 5.27 9.44
N CYS A 241 11.27 5.53 8.13
CA CYS A 241 11.11 4.50 7.09
C CYS A 241 12.11 3.38 7.30
N ASP A 242 11.63 2.12 7.24
CA ASP A 242 12.39 0.93 7.58
C ASP A 242 13.37 0.47 6.49
N ALA A 243 13.36 1.11 5.31
CA ALA A 243 14.30 0.84 4.22
C ALA A 243 15.72 1.36 4.54
N SER A 244 16.73 0.81 3.84
CA SER A 244 18.11 1.28 3.95
C SER A 244 18.25 2.75 3.52
N GLN A 245 19.32 3.41 4.00
CA GLN A 245 19.60 4.79 3.58
C GLN A 245 19.79 4.87 2.06
N THR A 246 20.49 3.91 1.46
CA THR A 246 20.69 3.88 0.00
C THR A 246 19.36 3.83 -0.75
N TYR A 247 18.36 3.07 -0.27
CA TYR A 247 17.01 3.07 -0.87
C TYR A 247 16.40 4.48 -0.91
N LYS A 248 16.50 5.21 0.20
CA LYS A 248 15.99 6.58 0.33
C LYS A 248 16.74 7.55 -0.57
N ASP A 249 18.08 7.42 -0.63
CA ASP A 249 18.94 8.26 -1.47
C ASP A 249 18.66 8.06 -2.96
N VAL A 250 18.41 6.82 -3.39
CA VAL A 250 18.02 6.50 -4.78
C VAL A 250 16.73 7.22 -5.17
N LEU A 251 15.73 7.22 -4.28
CA LEU A 251 14.47 7.92 -4.57
C LEU A 251 14.62 9.44 -4.52
N LEU A 252 15.44 9.98 -3.63
CA LEU A 252 15.72 11.41 -3.56
C LEU A 252 16.49 11.92 -4.79
N ALA A 253 17.31 11.08 -5.39
CA ALA A 253 18.05 11.41 -6.61
C ALA A 253 17.23 11.23 -7.89
N ALA A 254 16.08 10.56 -7.81
CA ALA A 254 15.26 10.20 -8.96
C ALA A 254 14.61 11.43 -9.63
N LYS A 255 14.55 11.41 -10.95
CA LYS A 255 13.89 12.43 -11.77
C LYS A 255 12.63 11.86 -12.42
N PRO A 256 11.72 12.72 -12.92
CA PRO A 256 10.51 12.24 -13.61
C PRO A 256 10.79 11.29 -14.77
N GLU A 257 11.88 11.53 -15.53
CA GLU A 257 12.30 10.71 -16.66
C GLU A 257 12.84 9.32 -16.27
N ASP A 258 13.10 9.08 -14.98
CA ASP A 258 13.55 7.77 -14.48
C ASP A 258 12.39 6.82 -14.20
N VAL A 259 11.15 7.31 -14.22
CA VAL A 259 9.96 6.50 -13.93
C VAL A 259 9.59 5.64 -15.14
N ARG A 260 9.28 4.36 -14.88
CA ARG A 260 8.85 3.39 -15.91
C ARG A 260 7.63 2.61 -15.47
N ILE A 261 6.79 2.24 -16.42
CA ILE A 261 5.81 1.16 -16.27
C ILE A 261 6.52 -0.13 -16.65
N ILE A 262 6.40 -1.14 -15.81
CA ILE A 262 7.02 -2.46 -15.96
C ILE A 262 5.99 -3.56 -15.87
N HIS A 263 6.25 -4.69 -16.49
CA HIS A 263 5.47 -5.90 -16.31
C HIS A 263 5.96 -6.67 -15.06
N SER A 264 5.07 -6.89 -14.08
CA SER A 264 5.43 -7.59 -12.85
C SER A 264 5.05 -9.08 -12.89
N PRO A 265 5.85 -9.97 -12.27
CA PRO A 265 5.47 -11.38 -12.07
C PRO A 265 4.17 -11.60 -11.29
N VAL A 266 3.63 -10.57 -10.67
CA VAL A 266 2.29 -10.58 -10.04
C VAL A 266 1.17 -10.68 -11.08
N GLY A 267 1.47 -10.41 -12.37
CA GLY A 267 0.49 -10.39 -13.46
C GLY A 267 -0.22 -9.03 -13.59
N MET A 268 0.36 -7.98 -13.05
CA MET A 268 -0.12 -6.60 -13.12
C MET A 268 1.02 -5.69 -13.60
N PRO A 269 0.73 -4.56 -14.28
CA PRO A 269 1.75 -3.53 -14.49
C PRO A 269 2.16 -2.92 -13.15
N GLY A 270 3.38 -2.38 -13.10
CA GLY A 270 3.91 -1.69 -11.93
C GLY A 270 4.65 -0.43 -12.32
N ARG A 271 4.70 0.56 -11.40
CA ARG A 271 5.50 1.77 -11.61
C ARG A 271 6.73 1.75 -10.72
N ALA A 272 7.90 1.85 -11.34
CA ALA A 272 9.21 1.75 -10.68
C ALA A 272 10.24 2.68 -11.33
N LEU A 273 11.40 2.81 -10.69
CA LEU A 273 12.56 3.49 -11.26
C LEU A 273 13.26 2.63 -12.33
N ASN A 274 13.85 3.28 -13.33
CA ASN A 274 14.61 2.70 -14.42
C ASN A 274 16.02 2.26 -13.97
N THR A 275 16.09 1.31 -13.05
CA THR A 275 17.35 0.75 -12.54
C THR A 275 18.02 -0.15 -13.57
N PRO A 276 19.32 -0.54 -13.38
CA PRO A 276 19.99 -1.51 -14.24
C PRO A 276 19.20 -2.81 -14.42
N LEU A 277 18.55 -3.31 -13.37
CA LEU A 277 17.62 -4.45 -13.46
C LEU A 277 16.49 -4.18 -14.48
N VAL A 278 15.81 -3.04 -14.35
CA VAL A 278 14.66 -2.69 -15.21
C VAL A 278 15.11 -2.52 -16.67
N GLN A 279 16.27 -1.91 -16.90
CA GLN A 279 16.87 -1.78 -18.24
C GLN A 279 17.19 -3.15 -18.85
N ALA A 280 17.82 -4.02 -18.08
CA ALA A 280 18.16 -5.38 -18.54
C ALA A 280 16.90 -6.22 -18.85
N LEU A 281 15.82 -6.05 -18.08
CA LEU A 281 14.53 -6.69 -18.36
C LEU A 281 13.90 -6.17 -19.66
N ALA A 282 14.00 -4.87 -19.95
CA ALA A 282 13.53 -4.26 -21.19
C ALA A 282 14.33 -4.77 -22.42
N GLU A 283 15.61 -5.14 -22.23
CA GLU A 283 16.45 -5.80 -23.24
C GLU A 283 16.13 -7.30 -23.39
N GLY A 284 15.18 -7.84 -22.66
CA GLY A 284 14.79 -9.26 -22.70
C GLY A 284 15.66 -10.20 -21.87
N LYS A 285 16.56 -9.67 -21.03
CA LYS A 285 17.32 -10.48 -20.06
C LYS A 285 16.40 -11.03 -18.99
N ARG A 286 16.76 -12.21 -18.45
CA ARG A 286 15.98 -12.89 -17.42
C ARG A 286 16.80 -13.14 -16.17
N PHE A 287 16.14 -12.96 -15.02
CA PHE A 287 16.72 -13.14 -13.68
C PHE A 287 15.82 -14.07 -12.84
N PRO A 288 15.72 -15.36 -13.22
CA PRO A 288 14.89 -16.32 -12.49
C PRO A 288 15.41 -16.55 -11.07
N PRO A 289 14.55 -16.94 -10.11
CA PRO A 289 14.98 -17.17 -8.75
C PRO A 289 15.98 -18.31 -8.64
N LYS A 290 17.11 -18.08 -8.00
CA LYS A 290 18.04 -19.15 -7.59
C LYS A 290 17.39 -20.04 -6.51
N ARG A 291 16.55 -19.44 -5.67
CA ARG A 291 15.74 -20.08 -4.64
C ARG A 291 14.38 -19.42 -4.57
N CYS A 292 13.31 -20.20 -4.73
CA CYS A 292 11.94 -19.67 -4.74
C CYS A 292 11.36 -19.63 -3.33
N ALA A 293 10.92 -18.43 -2.88
CA ALA A 293 10.23 -18.21 -1.61
C ALA A 293 8.74 -18.61 -1.67
N ARG A 294 8.21 -19.02 -2.85
CA ARG A 294 6.80 -19.36 -3.06
C ARG A 294 5.83 -18.23 -2.68
N CYS A 295 6.23 -16.98 -2.93
CA CYS A 295 5.53 -15.78 -2.50
C CYS A 295 4.18 -15.56 -3.19
N LEU A 296 4.02 -15.93 -4.46
CA LEU A 296 2.82 -15.69 -5.27
C LEU A 296 2.03 -16.96 -5.57
N LYS A 297 0.71 -16.82 -5.75
CA LYS A 297 -0.19 -17.92 -6.09
C LYS A 297 0.05 -18.48 -7.49
N THR A 298 0.30 -17.60 -8.47
CA THR A 298 0.31 -17.92 -9.90
C THR A 298 1.69 -17.84 -10.56
N CYS A 299 2.74 -17.56 -9.78
CA CYS A 299 4.09 -17.47 -10.31
C CYS A 299 4.63 -18.86 -10.70
N ASP A 300 5.13 -18.97 -11.93
CA ASP A 300 5.99 -20.07 -12.37
C ASP A 300 7.46 -19.63 -12.33
N PRO A 301 8.26 -20.12 -11.39
CA PRO A 301 9.66 -19.72 -11.24
C PRO A 301 10.55 -19.99 -12.47
N ALA A 302 10.15 -20.96 -13.32
CA ALA A 302 10.88 -21.28 -14.54
C ALA A 302 10.58 -20.32 -15.69
N ALA A 303 9.36 -19.75 -15.71
CA ALA A 303 8.87 -18.91 -16.81
C ALA A 303 9.01 -17.41 -16.54
N VAL A 304 8.98 -16.96 -15.27
CA VAL A 304 9.02 -15.52 -14.97
C VAL A 304 10.29 -14.82 -15.43
N PRO A 305 10.20 -13.55 -15.85
CA PRO A 305 11.36 -12.78 -16.28
C PRO A 305 12.31 -12.51 -15.10
N TYR A 306 11.81 -12.32 -13.89
CA TYR A 306 12.61 -12.10 -12.68
C TYR A 306 11.85 -12.52 -11.41
N CYS A 307 12.59 -12.73 -10.32
CA CYS A 307 12.01 -13.02 -9.01
C CYS A 307 11.65 -11.72 -8.29
N ILE A 308 10.34 -11.44 -8.12
CA ILE A 308 9.87 -10.21 -7.48
C ILE A 308 10.35 -10.10 -6.02
N THR A 309 10.28 -11.17 -5.22
CA THR A 309 10.77 -11.18 -3.84
C THR A 309 12.25 -10.85 -3.76
N HIS A 310 13.09 -11.46 -4.62
CA HIS A 310 14.53 -11.16 -4.66
C HIS A 310 14.78 -9.70 -5.02
N ALA A 311 14.17 -9.20 -6.10
CA ALA A 311 14.35 -7.83 -6.56
C ALA A 311 13.93 -6.78 -5.53
N LEU A 312 12.84 -7.01 -4.79
CA LEU A 312 12.38 -6.11 -3.72
C LEU A 312 13.26 -6.19 -2.47
N ILE A 313 13.74 -7.38 -2.11
CA ILE A 313 14.70 -7.55 -1.00
C ILE A 313 16.03 -6.86 -1.32
N GLU A 314 16.56 -7.02 -2.52
CA GLU A 314 17.79 -6.34 -2.93
C GLU A 314 17.60 -4.81 -2.96
N ALA A 315 16.46 -4.32 -3.44
CA ALA A 315 16.16 -2.90 -3.39
C ALA A 315 16.19 -2.35 -1.95
N VAL A 316 15.44 -2.96 -1.03
CA VAL A 316 15.37 -2.45 0.35
C VAL A 316 16.69 -2.50 1.11
N LYS A 317 17.59 -3.41 0.72
CA LYS A 317 18.98 -3.47 1.20
C LYS A 317 19.88 -2.37 0.59
N GLY A 318 19.44 -1.75 -0.52
CA GLY A 318 20.19 -0.71 -1.23
C GLY A 318 21.04 -1.22 -2.38
N ASN A 319 20.84 -2.46 -2.85
CA ASN A 319 21.47 -2.97 -4.06
C ASN A 319 20.76 -2.41 -5.30
N VAL A 320 21.33 -1.37 -5.91
CA VAL A 320 20.75 -0.68 -7.06
C VAL A 320 20.81 -1.53 -8.34
N GLU A 321 21.80 -2.39 -8.45
CA GLU A 321 22.03 -3.21 -9.66
C GLU A 321 20.96 -4.29 -9.83
N GLU A 322 20.54 -4.94 -8.74
CA GLU A 322 19.57 -6.04 -8.76
C GLU A 322 18.21 -5.63 -8.19
N GLY A 323 18.09 -4.42 -7.68
CA GLY A 323 16.92 -3.93 -6.96
C GLY A 323 15.81 -3.38 -7.86
N LEU A 324 14.56 -3.70 -7.50
CA LEU A 324 13.37 -3.08 -8.07
C LEU A 324 12.84 -2.02 -7.09
N PHE A 325 12.95 -0.74 -7.46
CA PHE A 325 12.56 0.39 -6.62
C PHE A 325 11.20 0.92 -7.08
N PHE A 326 10.14 0.53 -6.38
CA PHE A 326 8.80 1.05 -6.64
C PHE A 326 8.66 2.50 -6.17
N CYS A 327 8.01 3.33 -6.99
CA CYS A 327 7.74 4.73 -6.68
C CYS A 327 6.48 5.21 -7.42
N GLY A 328 5.82 6.24 -6.89
CA GLY A 328 4.76 6.95 -7.62
C GLY A 328 5.32 7.91 -8.67
N GLU A 329 4.44 8.41 -9.54
CA GLU A 329 4.79 9.36 -10.61
C GLU A 329 5.49 10.64 -10.08
N ASN A 330 5.11 11.06 -8.88
CA ASN A 330 5.64 12.29 -8.25
C ASN A 330 7.02 12.10 -7.57
N VAL A 331 7.75 11.00 -7.78
CA VAL A 331 9.03 10.73 -7.12
C VAL A 331 10.06 11.84 -7.35
N GLY A 332 10.12 12.40 -8.56
CA GLY A 332 11.03 13.51 -8.89
C GLY A 332 10.76 14.83 -8.15
N ARG A 333 9.71 14.92 -7.31
CA ARG A 333 9.42 16.05 -6.44
C ARG A 333 10.00 15.90 -5.03
N LEU A 334 10.57 14.73 -4.71
CA LEU A 334 11.24 14.51 -3.43
C LEU A 334 12.50 15.37 -3.36
N ASP A 335 12.69 16.08 -2.26
CA ASP A 335 13.74 17.11 -2.12
C ASP A 335 14.75 16.83 -1.00
N ARG A 336 14.32 16.19 0.09
CA ARG A 336 15.16 15.96 1.26
C ARG A 336 14.63 14.88 2.20
N MET A 337 15.50 14.40 3.07
CA MET A 337 15.12 13.63 4.26
C MET A 337 14.37 14.51 5.25
N ARG A 338 13.37 13.92 5.93
CA ARG A 338 12.60 14.59 7.00
C ARG A 338 12.10 13.57 8.03
N THR A 339 11.58 14.01 9.14
CA THR A 339 10.84 13.14 10.05
C THR A 339 9.41 12.93 9.54
N VAL A 340 8.77 11.85 9.97
CA VAL A 340 7.33 11.63 9.71
C VAL A 340 6.50 12.79 10.28
N ARG A 341 6.88 13.32 11.45
CA ARG A 341 6.18 14.46 12.07
C ARG A 341 6.24 15.70 11.19
N GLU A 342 7.43 16.09 10.72
CA GLU A 342 7.59 17.24 9.83
C GLU A 342 6.72 17.10 8.57
N LEU A 343 6.68 15.90 7.97
CA LEU A 343 5.86 15.63 6.80
C LEU A 343 4.36 15.74 7.13
N MET A 344 3.92 15.15 8.23
CA MET A 344 2.51 15.19 8.64
C MET A 344 2.05 16.61 8.97
N ASP A 345 2.88 17.38 9.67
CA ASP A 345 2.59 18.78 10.03
C ASP A 345 2.52 19.67 8.77
N GLU A 346 3.43 19.48 7.79
CA GLU A 346 3.40 20.15 6.50
C GLU A 346 2.09 19.87 5.76
N LEU A 347 1.75 18.59 5.57
CA LEU A 347 0.54 18.17 4.87
C LEU A 347 -0.74 18.73 5.52
N VAL A 348 -0.84 18.65 6.84
CA VAL A 348 -2.02 19.14 7.59
C VAL A 348 -2.13 20.67 7.54
N THR A 349 -1.00 21.38 7.63
CA THR A 349 -0.97 22.83 7.55
C THR A 349 -1.43 23.32 6.18
N GLU A 350 -0.85 22.79 5.11
CA GLU A 350 -1.25 23.12 3.73
C GLU A 350 -2.70 22.72 3.46
N TRP A 351 -3.15 21.56 3.93
CA TRP A 351 -4.52 21.10 3.78
C TRP A 351 -5.50 22.11 4.38
N ARG A 352 -5.27 22.53 5.64
CA ARG A 352 -6.13 23.49 6.33
C ARG A 352 -6.15 24.87 5.66
N GLN A 353 -5.02 25.31 5.09
CA GLN A 353 -4.92 26.58 4.38
C GLN A 353 -5.67 26.59 3.05
N ASN A 354 -5.90 25.42 2.47
CA ASN A 354 -6.55 25.27 1.16
C ASN A 354 -7.99 24.73 1.22
N LEU A 355 -8.54 24.46 2.43
CA LEU A 355 -9.97 24.15 2.62
C LEU A 355 -10.80 25.42 2.49
#